data_90959c771c257bf1614a8dd0dfe9b69f
#
_entry.id   90959c771c257bf1614a8dd0dfe9b69f
#
_cell.length_a   1.000
_cell.length_b   1.000
_cell.length_c   1.000
_cell.angle_alpha   90.00
_cell.angle_beta   90.00
_cell.angle_gamma   90.00
#
_symmetry.space_group_name_H-M   'P 1'
#
loop_
_entity.id
_entity.type
_entity.pdbx_description
1 polymer ?
#
loop_
_entity_poly.entity_id
_entity_poly.type
_entity_poly.pdbx_seq_one_letter_code
_entity_poly.pdbx_strand_id
1 'polypeptide(L)'
;MNRPLQRYAELLLDWNRTANLTGARTVGDVEAQIADADVLRRVPWEHTRSVIDIGSGGGLPAVPLALALPQVRFSLLEANARKCAFLEHAAGTLGLGNVTVLPGRAEELGHRAGLREQFDRAISRAAARPAVLLELALPFVKPGGDLIAQVTSVDPHPLQAAATRLGAGALQLVRPVAGGSHLLVVPKIATTPPGFPRRVGVPNRRPLA
;
A
#
# COMPACT_ATOMS: atom_id res chain seq x y z
N MET A 1 13.13 18.25 -5.43
CA MET A 1 12.85 16.86 -5.93
C MET A 1 13.99 16.42 -6.84
N ASN A 2 14.42 15.16 -6.80
CA ASN A 2 15.42 14.64 -7.73
C ASN A 2 14.80 14.33 -9.12
N ARG A 3 15.66 14.17 -10.14
CA ARG A 3 15.23 13.96 -11.54
C ARG A 3 14.25 12.77 -11.73
N PRO A 4 14.44 11.57 -11.12
CA PRO A 4 13.49 10.47 -11.24
C PRO A 4 12.10 10.78 -10.67
N LEU A 5 12.02 11.44 -9.51
CA LEU A 5 10.73 11.81 -8.91
C LEU A 5 10.01 12.90 -9.71
N GLN A 6 10.76 13.84 -10.30
CA GLN A 6 10.19 14.83 -11.21
C GLN A 6 9.60 14.14 -12.44
N ARG A 7 10.34 13.20 -13.05
CA ARG A 7 9.84 12.42 -14.18
C ARG A 7 8.59 11.62 -13.83
N TYR A 8 8.54 11.02 -12.63
CA TYR A 8 7.34 10.35 -12.15
C TYR A 8 6.15 11.30 -12.04
N ALA A 9 6.34 12.50 -11.49
CA ALA A 9 5.27 13.49 -11.37
C ALA A 9 4.70 13.92 -12.73
N GLU A 10 5.57 14.13 -13.72
CA GLU A 10 5.17 14.44 -15.09
C GLU A 10 4.34 13.30 -15.71
N LEU A 11 4.82 12.05 -15.61
CA LEU A 11 4.11 10.86 -16.10
C LEU A 11 2.74 10.71 -15.44
N LEU A 12 2.69 10.87 -14.12
CA LEU A 12 1.44 10.76 -13.35
C LEU A 12 0.39 11.77 -13.82
N LEU A 13 0.79 13.03 -14.05
CA LEU A 13 -0.12 14.06 -14.52
C LEU A 13 -0.57 13.84 -15.96
N ASP A 14 0.33 13.39 -16.83
CA ASP A 14 -0.03 13.14 -18.22
C ASP A 14 -1.07 12.02 -18.33
N TRP A 15 -0.83 10.89 -17.66
CA TRP A 15 -1.77 9.79 -17.61
C TRP A 15 -3.05 10.10 -16.83
N ASN A 16 -2.98 11.00 -15.85
CA ASN A 16 -4.15 11.40 -15.05
C ASN A 16 -5.28 12.00 -15.89
N ARG A 17 -4.98 12.55 -17.07
CA ARG A 17 -5.97 13.08 -18.02
C ARG A 17 -6.99 12.04 -18.46
N THR A 18 -6.63 10.75 -18.45
CA THR A 18 -7.46 9.65 -18.97
C THR A 18 -7.71 8.53 -17.96
N ALA A 19 -6.84 8.37 -16.94
CA ALA A 19 -6.87 7.21 -16.05
C ALA A 19 -7.35 7.50 -14.63
N ASN A 20 -7.58 8.79 -14.27
CA ASN A 20 -8.02 9.20 -12.93
C ASN A 20 -7.15 8.60 -11.81
N LEU A 21 -5.86 8.89 -11.84
CA LEU A 21 -4.84 8.34 -10.96
C LEU A 21 -4.72 9.09 -9.64
N THR A 22 -4.93 10.41 -9.68
CA THR A 22 -4.72 11.33 -8.56
C THR A 22 -5.64 12.55 -8.66
N GLY A 23 -5.91 13.18 -7.52
CA GLY A 23 -6.54 14.50 -7.48
C GLY A 23 -5.59 15.66 -7.79
N ALA A 24 -4.28 15.42 -7.96
CA ALA A 24 -3.31 16.45 -8.31
C ALA A 24 -3.57 17.03 -9.70
N ARG A 25 -3.35 18.33 -9.86
CA ARG A 25 -3.52 19.05 -11.11
C ARG A 25 -2.22 19.66 -11.64
N THR A 26 -1.24 19.83 -10.77
CA THR A 26 0.07 20.41 -11.07
C THR A 26 1.19 19.52 -10.57
N VAL A 27 2.40 19.73 -11.08
CA VAL A 27 3.61 19.05 -10.57
C VAL A 27 3.79 19.35 -9.08
N GLY A 28 3.56 20.57 -8.63
CA GLY A 28 3.64 20.96 -7.23
C GLY A 28 2.67 20.16 -6.33
N ASP A 29 1.45 19.86 -6.82
CA ASP A 29 0.50 19.02 -6.07
C ASP A 29 1.03 17.59 -5.92
N VAL A 30 1.65 17.04 -6.98
CA VAL A 30 2.26 15.70 -6.92
C VAL A 30 3.48 15.71 -6.00
N GLU A 31 4.30 16.76 -6.03
CA GLU A 31 5.42 16.93 -5.09
C GLU A 31 4.95 16.92 -3.63
N ALA A 32 3.87 17.63 -3.33
CA ALA A 32 3.27 17.63 -2.01
C ALA A 32 2.78 16.22 -1.60
N GLN A 33 2.17 15.48 -2.53
CA GLN A 33 1.74 14.09 -2.28
C GLN A 33 2.94 13.14 -2.08
N ILE A 34 4.04 13.33 -2.81
CA ILE A 34 5.27 12.55 -2.63
C ILE A 34 5.89 12.86 -1.27
N ALA A 35 5.95 14.13 -0.88
CA ALA A 35 6.47 14.56 0.41
C ALA A 35 5.65 14.00 1.58
N ASP A 36 4.31 13.98 1.45
CA ASP A 36 3.43 13.34 2.43
C ASP A 36 3.63 11.83 2.49
N ALA A 37 3.82 11.15 1.34
CA ALA A 37 4.11 9.72 1.29
C ALA A 37 5.49 9.36 1.85
N ASP A 38 6.45 10.27 1.86
CA ASP A 38 7.81 10.07 2.39
C ASP A 38 7.85 9.75 3.90
N VAL A 39 6.73 9.99 4.60
CA VAL A 39 6.56 9.61 5.99
C VAL A 39 6.80 8.10 6.23
N LEU A 40 6.51 7.25 5.22
CA LEU A 40 6.76 5.82 5.30
C LEU A 40 8.26 5.46 5.30
N ARG A 41 9.15 6.34 4.86
CA ARG A 41 10.60 6.13 4.95
C ARG A 41 11.13 6.24 6.39
N ARG A 42 10.35 6.82 7.31
CA ARG A 42 10.73 7.01 8.71
C ARG A 42 10.49 5.77 9.58
N VAL A 43 9.83 4.74 9.05
CA VAL A 43 9.77 3.44 9.74
C VAL A 43 11.02 2.61 9.42
N PRO A 44 11.38 1.65 10.29
CA PRO A 44 12.54 0.75 10.04
C PRO A 44 12.35 -0.09 8.77
N TRP A 45 13.42 -0.19 7.94
CA TRP A 45 13.42 -0.95 6.67
C TRP A 45 14.50 -2.04 6.64
N GLU A 46 15.33 -2.17 7.66
CA GLU A 46 16.54 -3.00 7.69
C GLU A 46 16.23 -4.49 7.44
N HIS A 47 15.07 -4.97 7.90
CA HIS A 47 14.64 -6.36 7.77
C HIS A 47 13.56 -6.56 6.71
N THR A 48 13.18 -5.52 5.95
CA THR A 48 12.18 -5.58 4.90
C THR A 48 12.84 -5.86 3.55
N ARG A 49 12.47 -6.95 2.89
CA ARG A 49 12.95 -7.35 1.57
C ARG A 49 11.85 -7.43 0.52
N SER A 50 10.61 -7.63 0.97
CA SER A 50 9.45 -7.78 0.10
C SER A 50 8.27 -6.96 0.62
N VAL A 51 7.70 -6.14 -0.25
CA VAL A 51 6.58 -5.25 0.06
C VAL A 51 5.46 -5.46 -0.93
N ILE A 52 4.23 -5.45 -0.44
CA ILE A 52 3.04 -5.36 -1.27
C ILE A 52 2.31 -4.04 -0.99
N ASP A 53 2.00 -3.29 -2.04
CA ASP A 53 1.18 -2.08 -1.96
C ASP A 53 -0.26 -2.41 -2.37
N ILE A 54 -1.20 -2.25 -1.44
CA ILE A 54 -2.60 -2.61 -1.64
C ILE A 54 -3.37 -1.45 -2.21
N GLY A 55 -3.87 -1.62 -3.45
CA GLY A 55 -4.58 -0.56 -4.18
C GLY A 55 -3.66 0.55 -4.62
N SER A 56 -2.59 0.21 -5.32
CA SER A 56 -1.48 1.10 -5.66
C SER A 56 -1.86 2.35 -6.47
N GLY A 57 -2.97 2.31 -7.21
CA GLY A 57 -3.53 3.46 -7.91
C GLY A 57 -2.54 4.15 -8.84
N GLY A 58 -2.18 5.39 -8.51
CA GLY A 58 -1.16 6.16 -9.20
C GLY A 58 0.28 5.85 -8.76
N GLY A 59 0.51 4.81 -7.92
CA GLY A 59 1.84 4.39 -7.48
C GLY A 59 2.36 5.11 -6.23
N LEU A 60 1.51 5.83 -5.51
CA LEU A 60 1.87 6.45 -4.23
C LEU A 60 1.33 5.61 -3.07
N PRO A 61 2.15 5.18 -2.13
CA PRO A 61 3.54 5.58 -1.87
C PRO A 61 4.62 4.72 -2.57
N ALA A 62 4.27 3.63 -3.25
CA ALA A 62 5.19 2.57 -3.65
C ALA A 62 6.29 3.04 -4.63
N VAL A 63 5.96 3.86 -5.65
CA VAL A 63 6.96 4.28 -6.66
C VAL A 63 8.08 5.14 -6.05
N PRO A 64 7.79 6.18 -5.25
CA PRO A 64 8.83 6.92 -4.53
C PRO A 64 9.66 6.06 -3.58
N LEU A 65 9.03 5.10 -2.90
CA LEU A 65 9.74 4.17 -2.01
C LEU A 65 10.64 3.22 -2.80
N ALA A 66 10.20 2.69 -3.94
CA ALA A 66 10.99 1.82 -4.79
C ALA A 66 12.24 2.52 -5.36
N LEU A 67 12.12 3.81 -5.71
CA LEU A 67 13.27 4.64 -6.08
C LEU A 67 14.27 4.84 -4.94
N ALA A 68 13.78 4.97 -3.70
CA ALA A 68 14.61 5.22 -2.52
C ALA A 68 15.22 3.94 -1.92
N LEU A 69 14.61 2.78 -2.18
CA LEU A 69 14.94 1.48 -1.57
C LEU A 69 15.15 0.41 -2.66
N PRO A 70 16.20 0.53 -3.51
CA PRO A 70 16.38 -0.36 -4.66
C PRO A 70 16.62 -1.83 -4.27
N GLN A 71 17.01 -2.09 -3.03
CA GLN A 71 17.23 -3.44 -2.48
C GLN A 71 15.93 -4.13 -2.02
N VAL A 72 14.80 -3.40 -1.96
CA VAL A 72 13.49 -3.91 -1.56
C VAL A 72 12.64 -4.19 -2.80
N ARG A 73 12.03 -5.37 -2.88
CA ARG A 73 11.10 -5.73 -3.95
C ARG A 73 9.70 -5.21 -3.62
N PHE A 74 9.10 -4.50 -4.55
CA PHE A 74 7.75 -3.94 -4.45
C PHE A 74 6.80 -4.64 -5.41
N SER A 75 5.71 -5.19 -4.87
CA SER A 75 4.58 -5.73 -5.64
C SER A 75 3.40 -4.76 -5.54
N LEU A 76 2.99 -4.19 -6.66
CA LEU A 76 1.94 -3.18 -6.75
C LEU A 76 0.62 -3.84 -7.13
N LEU A 77 -0.27 -4.03 -6.16
CA LEU A 77 -1.56 -4.67 -6.38
C LEU A 77 -2.62 -3.63 -6.74
N GLU A 78 -3.19 -3.78 -7.93
CA GLU A 78 -4.22 -2.86 -8.45
C GLU A 78 -5.26 -3.63 -9.29
N ALA A 79 -6.53 -3.32 -9.09
CA ALA A 79 -7.62 -4.01 -9.78
C ALA A 79 -8.02 -3.35 -11.12
N ASN A 80 -7.71 -2.06 -11.29
CA ASN A 80 -8.08 -1.32 -12.50
C ASN A 80 -7.01 -1.48 -13.58
N ALA A 81 -7.36 -2.06 -14.72
CA ALA A 81 -6.43 -2.33 -15.81
C ALA A 81 -5.71 -1.08 -16.34
N ARG A 82 -6.38 0.09 -16.41
CA ARG A 82 -5.74 1.34 -16.85
C ARG A 82 -4.69 1.83 -15.86
N LYS A 83 -4.95 1.65 -14.55
CA LYS A 83 -3.98 1.99 -13.50
C LYS A 83 -2.80 1.02 -13.51
N CYS A 84 -3.04 -0.29 -13.75
CA CYS A 84 -1.97 -1.27 -13.94
C CYS A 84 -1.07 -0.88 -15.11
N ALA A 85 -1.64 -0.53 -16.27
CA ALA A 85 -0.88 -0.09 -17.44
C ALA A 85 -0.03 1.17 -17.15
N PHE A 86 -0.56 2.11 -16.38
CA PHE A 86 0.22 3.26 -15.91
C PHE A 86 1.40 2.82 -15.03
N LEU A 87 1.16 1.94 -14.06
CA LEU A 87 2.20 1.48 -13.13
C LEU A 87 3.34 0.74 -13.87
N GLU A 88 2.99 -0.11 -14.84
CA GLU A 88 3.95 -0.80 -15.71
C GLU A 88 4.76 0.19 -16.55
N HIS A 89 4.08 1.16 -17.17
CA HIS A 89 4.74 2.22 -17.94
C HIS A 89 5.68 3.07 -17.09
N ALA A 90 5.23 3.47 -15.89
CA ALA A 90 6.04 4.27 -14.96
C ALA A 90 7.26 3.47 -14.48
N ALA A 91 7.09 2.19 -14.10
CA ALA A 91 8.19 1.33 -13.68
C ALA A 91 9.24 1.15 -14.79
N GLY A 92 8.81 0.90 -16.03
CA GLY A 92 9.70 0.78 -17.20
C GLY A 92 10.43 2.09 -17.49
N THR A 93 9.72 3.22 -17.52
CA THR A 93 10.31 4.55 -17.84
C THR A 93 11.31 5.01 -16.77
N LEU A 94 11.08 4.65 -15.50
CA LEU A 94 11.95 5.01 -14.39
C LEU A 94 13.06 3.97 -14.13
N GLY A 95 13.08 2.85 -14.86
CA GLY A 95 14.08 1.80 -14.70
C GLY A 95 13.96 1.04 -13.37
N LEU A 96 12.73 0.89 -12.82
CA LEU A 96 12.49 0.23 -11.53
C LEU A 96 12.51 -1.30 -11.66
N GLY A 97 13.69 -1.90 -11.71
CA GLY A 97 13.85 -3.35 -11.75
C GLY A 97 13.38 -4.10 -10.50
N ASN A 98 13.08 -3.37 -9.42
CA ASN A 98 12.57 -3.89 -8.15
C ASN A 98 11.04 -3.78 -8.01
N VAL A 99 10.30 -3.41 -9.07
CA VAL A 99 8.85 -3.26 -9.07
C VAL A 99 8.20 -4.32 -9.95
N THR A 100 7.13 -4.94 -9.45
CA THR A 100 6.25 -5.85 -10.21
C THR A 100 4.81 -5.40 -10.00
N VAL A 101 4.05 -5.25 -11.08
CA VAL A 101 2.61 -4.97 -11.00
C VAL A 101 1.83 -6.27 -10.89
N LEU A 102 0.86 -6.33 -9.98
CA LEU A 102 -0.04 -7.47 -9.75
C LEU A 102 -1.48 -7.06 -10.08
N PRO A 103 -1.93 -7.28 -11.33
CA PRO A 103 -3.30 -6.99 -11.71
C PRO A 103 -4.29 -7.93 -11.02
N GLY A 104 -5.30 -7.38 -10.33
CA GLY A 104 -6.38 -8.16 -9.72
C GLY A 104 -6.94 -7.57 -8.45
N ARG A 105 -7.93 -8.28 -7.90
CA ARG A 105 -8.55 -7.92 -6.63
C ARG A 105 -7.81 -8.54 -5.46
N ALA A 106 -7.61 -7.77 -4.39
CA ALA A 106 -6.96 -8.27 -3.18
C ALA A 106 -7.69 -9.47 -2.58
N GLU A 107 -9.03 -9.47 -2.66
CA GLU A 107 -9.88 -10.56 -2.18
C GLU A 107 -9.61 -11.89 -2.91
N GLU A 108 -9.21 -11.86 -4.17
CA GLU A 108 -8.89 -13.05 -4.98
C GLU A 108 -7.42 -13.45 -4.83
N LEU A 109 -6.53 -12.45 -4.96
CA LEU A 109 -5.08 -12.68 -4.91
C LEU A 109 -4.60 -13.12 -3.53
N GLY A 110 -5.27 -12.69 -2.45
CA GLY A 110 -4.95 -13.07 -1.07
C GLY A 110 -5.15 -14.56 -0.74
N HIS A 111 -5.75 -15.33 -1.64
CA HIS A 111 -5.87 -16.78 -1.55
C HIS A 111 -4.81 -17.55 -2.36
N ARG A 112 -4.05 -16.87 -3.22
CA ARG A 112 -3.03 -17.53 -4.05
C ARG A 112 -1.81 -17.90 -3.22
N ALA A 113 -1.43 -19.16 -3.21
CA ALA A 113 -0.30 -19.68 -2.41
C ALA A 113 1.01 -18.92 -2.61
N GLY A 114 1.29 -18.45 -3.85
CA GLY A 114 2.50 -17.66 -4.15
C GLY A 114 2.46 -16.21 -3.68
N LEU A 115 1.33 -15.73 -3.13
CA LEU A 115 1.17 -14.35 -2.63
C LEU A 115 0.75 -14.31 -1.17
N ARG A 116 -0.04 -15.30 -0.73
CA ARG A 116 -0.55 -15.36 0.64
C ARG A 116 0.60 -15.52 1.63
N GLU A 117 0.69 -14.60 2.60
CA GLU A 117 1.70 -14.60 3.66
C GLU A 117 3.15 -14.67 3.16
N GLN A 118 3.42 -14.02 2.01
CA GLN A 118 4.76 -14.01 1.39
C GLN A 118 5.52 -12.70 1.60
N PHE A 119 4.85 -11.64 2.06
CA PHE A 119 5.46 -10.32 2.15
C PHE A 119 5.89 -9.98 3.58
N ASP A 120 7.06 -9.34 3.70
CA ASP A 120 7.54 -8.78 4.97
C ASP A 120 6.65 -7.65 5.44
N ARG A 121 6.15 -6.84 4.47
CA ARG A 121 5.36 -5.66 4.74
C ARG A 121 4.27 -5.48 3.70
N ALA A 122 3.06 -5.11 4.16
CA ALA A 122 2.06 -4.49 3.32
C ALA A 122 2.06 -2.98 3.58
N ILE A 123 1.89 -2.20 2.51
CA ILE A 123 1.66 -0.75 2.62
C ILE A 123 0.37 -0.38 1.92
N SER A 124 -0.23 0.74 2.29
CA SER A 124 -1.36 1.32 1.57
C SER A 124 -1.54 2.78 1.92
N ARG A 125 -2.04 3.56 0.94
CA ARG A 125 -2.49 4.93 1.11
C ARG A 125 -3.84 5.11 0.42
N ALA A 126 -4.88 5.49 1.19
CA ALA A 126 -6.22 5.83 0.69
C ALA A 126 -6.91 4.74 -0.17
N ALA A 127 -6.49 3.48 -0.13
CA ALA A 127 -7.09 2.41 -0.93
C ALA A 127 -8.47 1.99 -0.42
N ALA A 128 -8.68 2.01 0.90
CA ALA A 128 -9.93 1.62 1.55
C ALA A 128 -10.01 2.22 2.97
N ARG A 129 -11.21 2.15 3.56
CA ARG A 129 -11.38 2.42 5.01
C ARG A 129 -10.52 1.46 5.82
N PRO A 130 -9.93 1.87 6.96
CA PRO A 130 -9.01 1.03 7.75
C PRO A 130 -9.56 -0.36 8.07
N ALA A 131 -10.83 -0.48 8.49
CA ALA A 131 -11.47 -1.77 8.77
C ALA A 131 -11.52 -2.72 7.55
N VAL A 132 -11.69 -2.17 6.35
CA VAL A 132 -11.66 -2.93 5.09
C VAL A 132 -10.23 -3.29 4.72
N LEU A 133 -9.31 -2.33 4.87
CA LEU A 133 -7.90 -2.51 4.52
C LEU A 133 -7.23 -3.63 5.32
N LEU A 134 -7.56 -3.78 6.61
CA LEU A 134 -7.06 -4.89 7.43
C LEU A 134 -7.32 -6.25 6.77
N GLU A 135 -8.54 -6.47 6.29
CA GLU A 135 -8.92 -7.73 5.64
C GLU A 135 -8.27 -7.91 4.27
N LEU A 136 -8.08 -6.81 3.52
CA LEU A 136 -7.46 -6.85 2.19
C LEU A 136 -5.94 -7.02 2.23
N ALA A 137 -5.28 -6.55 3.29
CA ALA A 137 -3.82 -6.50 3.37
C ALA A 137 -3.19 -7.64 4.19
N LEU A 138 -3.75 -7.95 5.37
CA LEU A 138 -3.15 -8.92 6.30
C LEU A 138 -2.96 -10.33 5.72
N PRO A 139 -3.82 -10.84 4.80
CA PRO A 139 -3.60 -12.13 4.17
C PRO A 139 -2.31 -12.23 3.34
N PHE A 140 -1.71 -11.12 2.94
CA PHE A 140 -0.44 -11.11 2.20
C PHE A 140 0.79 -11.07 3.11
N VAL A 141 0.62 -10.59 4.34
CA VAL A 141 1.72 -10.37 5.29
C VAL A 141 2.05 -11.66 6.03
N LYS A 142 3.30 -12.09 6.02
CA LYS A 142 3.76 -13.25 6.78
C LYS A 142 3.77 -12.96 8.30
N PRO A 143 3.59 -13.96 9.18
CA PRO A 143 3.87 -13.79 10.61
C PRO A 143 5.29 -13.24 10.84
N GLY A 144 5.40 -12.24 11.71
CA GLY A 144 6.63 -11.46 11.93
C GLY A 144 6.78 -10.22 11.05
N GLY A 145 5.91 -10.05 10.05
CA GLY A 145 5.82 -8.82 9.24
C GLY A 145 4.82 -7.81 9.79
N ASP A 146 4.49 -6.80 8.98
CA ASP A 146 3.55 -5.75 9.36
C ASP A 146 2.73 -5.21 8.18
N LEU A 147 1.58 -4.58 8.49
CA LEU A 147 0.90 -3.65 7.61
C LEU A 147 1.15 -2.23 8.11
N ILE A 148 1.55 -1.32 7.22
CA ILE A 148 1.66 0.10 7.50
C ILE A 148 0.72 0.87 6.57
N ALA A 149 -0.36 1.39 7.13
CA ALA A 149 -1.31 2.20 6.38
C ALA A 149 -1.12 3.70 6.68
N GLN A 150 -0.92 4.48 5.63
CA GLN A 150 -0.92 5.94 5.74
C GLN A 150 -2.37 6.42 5.84
N VAL A 151 -2.68 7.11 6.94
CA VAL A 151 -4.03 7.59 7.27
C VAL A 151 -4.00 9.05 7.72
N THR A 152 -5.09 9.78 7.48
CA THR A 152 -5.23 11.16 7.97
C THR A 152 -5.51 11.15 9.47
N SER A 153 -6.44 10.31 9.91
CA SER A 153 -6.81 10.08 11.30
C SER A 153 -7.54 8.75 11.42
N VAL A 154 -7.28 8.03 12.51
CA VAL A 154 -8.02 6.80 12.84
C VAL A 154 -7.92 6.57 14.35
N ASP A 155 -9.01 6.09 14.97
CA ASP A 155 -8.97 5.45 16.28
C ASP A 155 -8.70 3.96 16.04
N PRO A 156 -7.56 3.40 16.51
CA PRO A 156 -7.27 1.99 16.33
C PRO A 156 -8.10 1.08 17.25
N HIS A 157 -8.68 1.61 18.34
CA HIS A 157 -9.38 0.81 19.34
C HIS A 157 -10.54 -0.04 18.76
N PRO A 158 -11.50 0.52 17.98
CA PRO A 158 -12.57 -0.28 17.38
C PRO A 158 -12.08 -1.30 16.34
N LEU A 159 -10.87 -1.11 15.79
CA LEU A 159 -10.28 -2.00 14.79
C LEU A 159 -9.60 -3.23 15.41
N GLN A 160 -9.25 -3.19 16.69
CA GLN A 160 -8.40 -4.19 17.33
C GLN A 160 -8.98 -5.61 17.25
N ALA A 161 -10.28 -5.78 17.51
CA ALA A 161 -10.92 -7.10 17.46
C ALA A 161 -10.88 -7.72 16.06
N ALA A 162 -11.13 -6.89 15.02
CA ALA A 162 -11.05 -7.33 13.63
C ALA A 162 -9.61 -7.69 13.24
N ALA A 163 -8.64 -6.89 13.64
CA ALA A 163 -7.22 -7.14 13.40
C ALA A 163 -6.74 -8.44 14.06
N THR A 164 -7.09 -8.67 15.32
CA THR A 164 -6.76 -9.89 16.06
C THR A 164 -7.33 -11.12 15.34
N ARG A 165 -8.57 -11.06 14.85
CA ARG A 165 -9.20 -12.12 14.07
C ARG A 165 -8.44 -12.46 12.79
N LEU A 166 -7.72 -11.49 12.22
CA LEU A 166 -6.91 -11.64 10.99
C LEU A 166 -5.44 -12.02 11.29
N GLY A 167 -5.10 -12.29 12.55
CA GLY A 167 -3.76 -12.68 12.98
C GLY A 167 -2.84 -11.50 13.30
N ALA A 168 -3.38 -10.31 13.54
CA ALA A 168 -2.59 -9.16 13.95
C ALA A 168 -2.41 -9.07 15.47
N GLY A 169 -1.33 -8.44 15.90
CA GLY A 169 -1.06 -8.02 17.26
C GLY A 169 -1.72 -6.67 17.60
N ALA A 170 -1.17 -5.98 18.61
CA ALA A 170 -1.65 -4.67 19.02
C ALA A 170 -1.42 -3.61 17.94
N LEU A 171 -2.47 -2.87 17.60
CA LEU A 171 -2.41 -1.78 16.63
C LEU A 171 -1.77 -0.54 17.26
N GLN A 172 -0.94 0.16 16.49
CA GLN A 172 -0.28 1.38 16.92
C GLN A 172 -0.55 2.51 15.92
N LEU A 173 -0.89 3.70 16.44
CA LEU A 173 -0.95 4.90 15.63
C LEU A 173 0.31 5.73 15.87
N VAL A 174 1.16 5.83 14.85
CA VAL A 174 2.42 6.55 14.90
C VAL A 174 2.29 7.88 14.17
N ARG A 175 2.87 8.95 14.75
CA ARG A 175 2.92 10.29 14.16
C ARG A 175 4.38 10.67 13.89
N PRO A 176 4.95 10.25 12.74
CA PRO A 176 6.36 10.45 12.48
C PRO A 176 6.76 11.91 12.30
N VAL A 177 5.81 12.77 11.90
CA VAL A 177 6.00 14.22 11.67
C VAL A 177 4.82 14.98 12.23
N ALA A 178 5.08 16.05 12.97
CA ALA A 178 4.03 16.96 13.45
C ALA A 178 3.29 17.59 12.27
N GLY A 179 1.95 17.54 12.30
CA GLY A 179 1.09 18.10 11.23
C GLY A 179 1.02 17.29 9.94
N GLY A 180 1.74 16.16 9.82
CA GLY A 180 1.70 15.25 8.68
C GLY A 180 0.71 14.08 8.86
N SER A 181 0.67 13.21 7.87
CA SER A 181 -0.10 11.97 7.92
C SER A 181 0.35 11.06 9.05
N HIS A 182 -0.58 10.29 9.59
CA HIS A 182 -0.33 9.25 10.58
C HIS A 182 -0.06 7.91 9.90
N LEU A 183 0.63 7.02 10.60
CA LEU A 183 0.82 5.63 10.19
C LEU A 183 0.10 4.71 11.18
N LEU A 184 -0.87 3.96 10.68
CA LEU A 184 -1.44 2.83 11.40
C LEU A 184 -0.52 1.63 11.16
N VAL A 185 0.19 1.24 12.21
CA VAL A 185 1.12 0.09 12.20
C VAL A 185 0.40 -1.11 12.79
N VAL A 186 0.35 -2.20 12.05
CA VAL A 186 -0.38 -3.43 12.39
C VAL A 186 0.58 -4.61 12.32
N PRO A 187 1.20 -5.02 13.43
CA PRO A 187 2.09 -6.18 13.47
C PRO A 187 1.32 -7.46 13.13
N LYS A 188 1.89 -8.32 12.30
CA LYS A 188 1.34 -9.65 12.00
C LYS A 188 1.99 -10.69 12.90
N ILE A 189 1.24 -11.29 13.82
CA ILE A 189 1.77 -12.23 14.82
C ILE A 189 1.35 -13.69 14.60
N ALA A 190 0.29 -13.92 13.82
CA ALA A 190 -0.22 -15.24 13.51
C ALA A 190 -0.76 -15.30 12.08
N THR A 191 -0.98 -16.52 11.56
CA THR A 191 -1.57 -16.72 10.22
C THR A 191 -2.99 -16.18 10.13
N THR A 192 -3.36 -15.65 8.96
CA THR A 192 -4.74 -15.27 8.68
C THR A 192 -5.59 -16.50 8.44
N PRO A 193 -6.78 -16.65 9.07
CA PRO A 193 -7.63 -17.79 8.84
C PRO A 193 -8.00 -17.99 7.36
N PRO A 194 -8.17 -19.26 6.88
CA PRO A 194 -8.34 -19.54 5.44
C PRO A 194 -9.56 -18.88 4.79
N GLY A 195 -10.61 -18.55 5.58
CA GLY A 195 -11.81 -17.86 5.08
C GLY A 195 -11.61 -16.38 4.76
N PHE A 196 -10.40 -15.83 4.96
CA PHE A 196 -10.07 -14.45 4.66
C PHE A 196 -8.96 -14.35 3.60
N PRO A 197 -9.04 -13.33 2.73
CA PRO A 197 -10.10 -12.32 2.63
C PRO A 197 -11.42 -12.95 2.17
N ARG A 198 -12.56 -12.34 2.55
CA ARG A 198 -13.87 -12.77 2.06
C ARG A 198 -14.04 -12.42 0.58
N ARG A 199 -15.07 -12.97 -0.06
CA ARG A 199 -15.35 -12.76 -1.50
C ARG A 199 -15.36 -11.27 -1.88
N VAL A 200 -15.03 -10.99 -3.14
CA VAL A 200 -14.98 -9.65 -3.72
C VAL A 200 -16.18 -8.78 -3.31
N GLY A 201 -15.88 -7.60 -2.80
CA GLY A 201 -16.84 -6.60 -2.35
C GLY A 201 -17.49 -6.88 -0.98
N VAL A 202 -17.34 -8.07 -0.39
CA VAL A 202 -17.86 -8.36 0.97
C VAL A 202 -17.16 -7.52 2.02
N PRO A 203 -15.81 -7.40 2.04
CA PRO A 203 -15.13 -6.56 3.01
C PRO A 203 -15.63 -5.12 3.01
N ASN A 204 -15.88 -4.56 1.83
CA ASN A 204 -16.34 -3.18 1.70
C ASN A 204 -17.78 -2.97 2.13
N ARG A 205 -18.68 -3.92 1.83
CA ARG A 205 -20.11 -3.85 2.20
C ARG A 205 -20.39 -4.18 3.66
N ARG A 206 -19.59 -5.06 4.25
CA ARG A 206 -19.73 -5.56 5.64
C ARG A 206 -18.34 -5.64 6.28
N PRO A 207 -17.73 -4.52 6.66
CA PRO A 207 -16.44 -4.51 7.35
C PRO A 207 -16.48 -5.38 8.61
N LEU A 208 -15.32 -5.82 9.08
CA LEU A 208 -15.19 -6.61 10.30
C LEU A 208 -15.27 -5.73 11.58
N ALA A 209 -15.14 -4.42 11.43
CA ALA A 209 -15.26 -3.41 12.48
C ALA A 209 -16.00 -2.18 11.95
#